data_acba780b357a5204bf10fe4ecc954f14
#
_entry.id   acba780b357a5204bf10fe4ecc954f14
#
_cell.length_a   1.000
_cell.length_b   1.000
_cell.length_c   1.000
_cell.angle_alpha   90.00
_cell.angle_beta   90.00
_cell.angle_gamma   90.00
#
_symmetry.space_group_name_H-M   'P 1'
#
loop_
_entity.id
_entity.type
_entity.pdbx_description
1 polymer ?
#
loop_
_entity_poly.entity_id
_entity_poly.type
_entity_poly.pdbx_seq_one_letter_code
_entity_poly.pdbx_strand_id
1 'polypeptide(L)'
;NLCDAHLEEGIHTPIIAFEYLNKFYVQEGNKRVSVLKYYEAVKIPGTVTRLIPAKNDTLENKLYYEFLDFYKFSRINYVSFSRLGGYAKLQTLACKATGEAWTDDDRLNFSSLYTMFSQQFYALGGGSLGLTPGDALLVYLSVYRYADACESTPTKVRENLARLWDEVKILAEPHAVELLLEPKQSSEPLLSKLNIFSSRPSELRVVFLHEHNAQTSAWVRGQDKGRAALVKAFPDKLYVSCRENVNPEVDAE
;
A
#
# COMPACT_ATOMS: atom_id res chain seq x y z
N ASN A 1 -6.69 -4.01 -43.49
CA ASN A 1 -7.28 -3.09 -42.51
C ASN A 1 -6.24 -2.78 -41.40
N LEU A 2 -6.59 -2.02 -40.35
CA LEU A 2 -5.62 -1.64 -39.31
C LEU A 2 -5.14 -2.84 -38.47
N CYS A 3 -6.00 -3.85 -38.29
CA CYS A 3 -5.65 -5.09 -37.62
C CYS A 3 -4.63 -5.92 -38.42
N ASP A 4 -4.83 -6.01 -39.72
CA ASP A 4 -3.92 -6.74 -40.62
C ASP A 4 -2.55 -6.04 -40.64
N ALA A 5 -2.53 -4.71 -40.75
CA ALA A 5 -1.29 -3.92 -40.65
C ALA A 5 -0.57 -4.10 -39.32
N HIS A 6 -1.31 -4.26 -38.18
CA HIS A 6 -0.70 -4.53 -36.89
C HIS A 6 -0.03 -5.91 -36.85
N LEU A 7 -0.63 -6.91 -37.46
CA LEU A 7 -0.07 -8.27 -37.50
C LEU A 7 1.14 -8.39 -38.44
N GLU A 8 1.17 -7.58 -39.52
CA GLU A 8 2.25 -7.61 -40.52
C GLU A 8 3.44 -6.74 -40.11
N GLU A 9 3.21 -5.50 -39.73
CA GLU A 9 4.28 -4.50 -39.52
C GLU A 9 4.26 -3.84 -38.13
N GLY A 10 3.19 -4.02 -37.38
CA GLY A 10 2.94 -3.33 -36.11
C GLY A 10 2.40 -1.90 -36.34
N ILE A 11 1.87 -1.31 -35.26
CA ILE A 11 1.38 0.07 -35.28
C ILE A 11 2.43 0.96 -34.62
N HIS A 12 3.21 1.68 -35.41
CA HIS A 12 4.28 2.56 -34.95
C HIS A 12 3.87 4.04 -34.92
N THR A 13 2.80 4.43 -35.61
CA THR A 13 2.34 5.82 -35.65
C THR A 13 1.84 6.22 -34.23
N PRO A 14 2.43 7.24 -33.60
CA PRO A 14 2.05 7.65 -32.24
C PRO A 14 0.62 8.21 -32.21
N ILE A 15 -0.07 8.01 -31.09
CA ILE A 15 -1.34 8.66 -30.80
C ILE A 15 -1.09 10.06 -30.23
N ILE A 16 -2.11 10.92 -30.25
CA ILE A 16 -2.11 12.21 -29.54
C ILE A 16 -3.11 12.12 -28.39
N ALA A 17 -2.68 12.42 -27.20
CA ALA A 17 -3.52 12.36 -26.01
C ALA A 17 -3.23 13.51 -25.03
N PHE A 18 -4.21 13.85 -24.24
CA PHE A 18 -4.05 14.68 -23.05
C PHE A 18 -4.00 13.78 -21.80
N GLU A 19 -3.17 14.13 -20.84
CA GLU A 19 -3.18 13.55 -19.51
C GLU A 19 -3.73 14.59 -18.52
N TYR A 20 -4.75 14.21 -17.74
CA TYR A 20 -5.34 15.00 -16.69
C TYR A 20 -5.68 14.11 -15.49
N LEU A 21 -5.11 14.40 -14.34
CA LEU A 21 -5.29 13.62 -13.11
C LEU A 21 -4.99 12.11 -13.31
N ASN A 22 -3.89 11.78 -13.98
CA ASN A 22 -3.47 10.40 -14.35
C ASN A 22 -4.44 9.65 -15.27
N LYS A 23 -5.40 10.34 -15.87
CA LYS A 23 -6.32 9.79 -16.89
C LYS A 23 -5.90 10.28 -18.26
N PHE A 24 -5.92 9.39 -19.25
CA PHE A 24 -5.53 9.70 -20.61
C PHE A 24 -6.76 9.86 -21.49
N TYR A 25 -6.85 10.99 -22.19
CA TYR A 25 -7.92 11.36 -23.11
C TYR A 25 -7.33 11.40 -24.51
N VAL A 26 -7.70 10.42 -25.35
CA VAL A 26 -7.17 10.30 -26.71
C VAL A 26 -7.82 11.35 -27.59
N GLN A 27 -7.01 12.25 -28.13
CA GLN A 27 -7.44 13.26 -29.11
C GLN A 27 -7.40 12.65 -30.53
N GLU A 28 -6.31 11.95 -30.86
CA GLU A 28 -6.13 11.32 -32.16
C GLU A 28 -5.58 9.90 -32.01
N GLY A 29 -6.11 8.96 -32.81
CA GLY A 29 -5.65 7.57 -32.84
C GLY A 29 -6.54 6.59 -32.11
N ASN A 30 -7.83 6.89 -31.86
CA ASN A 30 -8.77 6.01 -31.17
C ASN A 30 -8.83 4.58 -31.75
N LYS A 31 -8.79 4.44 -33.10
CA LYS A 31 -8.76 3.13 -33.76
C LYS A 31 -7.48 2.36 -33.45
N ARG A 32 -6.32 3.07 -33.40
CA ARG A 32 -5.03 2.48 -33.03
C ARG A 32 -5.04 1.99 -31.58
N VAL A 33 -5.59 2.80 -30.67
CA VAL A 33 -5.77 2.42 -29.25
C VAL A 33 -6.65 1.17 -29.13
N SER A 34 -7.76 1.10 -29.87
CA SER A 34 -8.67 -0.05 -29.83
C SER A 34 -7.98 -1.33 -30.29
N VAL A 35 -7.25 -1.27 -31.41
CA VAL A 35 -6.51 -2.43 -31.92
C VAL A 35 -5.40 -2.85 -30.95
N LEU A 36 -4.58 -1.91 -30.48
CA LEU A 36 -3.49 -2.22 -29.55
C LEU A 36 -4.00 -2.79 -28.22
N LYS A 37 -5.13 -2.29 -27.70
CA LYS A 37 -5.77 -2.88 -26.52
C LYS A 37 -6.34 -4.26 -26.76
N TYR A 38 -6.92 -4.51 -27.93
CA TYR A 38 -7.44 -5.83 -28.31
C TYR A 38 -6.33 -6.89 -28.35
N TYR A 39 -5.14 -6.51 -28.81
CA TYR A 39 -3.94 -7.38 -28.82
C TYR A 39 -3.11 -7.29 -27.53
N GLU A 40 -3.67 -6.73 -26.46
CA GLU A 40 -3.05 -6.65 -25.14
C GLU A 40 -1.65 -5.98 -25.16
N ALA A 41 -1.47 -4.97 -26.02
CA ALA A 41 -0.21 -4.25 -26.09
C ALA A 41 0.13 -3.61 -24.74
N VAL A 42 1.32 -3.92 -24.24
CA VAL A 42 1.80 -3.42 -22.94
C VAL A 42 2.03 -1.90 -22.95
N LYS A 43 2.38 -1.35 -24.12
CA LYS A 43 2.64 0.09 -24.32
C LYS A 43 2.04 0.57 -25.62
N ILE A 44 1.51 1.78 -25.60
CA ILE A 44 0.98 2.46 -26.78
C ILE A 44 1.84 3.70 -27.01
N PRO A 45 2.57 3.82 -28.13
CA PRO A 45 3.39 5.00 -28.41
C PRO A 45 2.49 6.23 -28.63
N GLY A 46 2.82 7.36 -28.02
CA GLY A 46 2.04 8.57 -28.16
C GLY A 46 2.73 9.83 -27.68
N THR A 47 2.28 10.96 -28.22
CA THR A 47 2.61 12.28 -27.69
C THR A 47 1.52 12.68 -26.70
N VAL A 48 1.92 12.91 -25.44
CA VAL A 48 0.99 13.23 -24.36
C VAL A 48 1.24 14.64 -23.85
N THR A 49 0.21 15.49 -23.93
CA THR A 49 0.21 16.82 -23.31
C THR A 49 -0.41 16.73 -21.92
N ARG A 50 0.37 17.04 -20.90
CA ARG A 50 -0.08 17.01 -19.51
C ARG A 50 -0.78 18.32 -19.15
N LEU A 51 -2.03 18.23 -18.70
CA LEU A 51 -2.81 19.34 -18.19
C LEU A 51 -2.75 19.30 -16.66
N ILE A 52 -2.08 20.28 -16.06
CA ILE A 52 -1.94 20.35 -14.60
C ILE A 52 -3.10 21.16 -14.03
N PRO A 53 -4.00 20.56 -13.22
CA PRO A 53 -5.12 21.26 -12.61
C PRO A 53 -4.63 22.27 -11.57
N ALA A 54 -5.43 23.27 -11.25
CA ALA A 54 -5.19 24.11 -10.08
C ALA A 54 -5.25 23.27 -8.79
N LYS A 55 -4.41 23.62 -7.80
CA LYS A 55 -4.43 22.95 -6.49
C LYS A 55 -5.75 23.16 -5.79
N ASN A 56 -6.30 22.08 -5.25
CA ASN A 56 -7.50 22.10 -4.40
C ASN A 56 -7.39 21.05 -3.30
N ASP A 57 -8.37 20.99 -2.40
CA ASP A 57 -8.34 20.10 -1.22
C ASP A 57 -8.87 18.70 -1.46
N THR A 58 -9.27 18.34 -2.68
CA THR A 58 -9.73 16.99 -2.98
C THR A 58 -8.57 15.98 -2.88
N LEU A 59 -8.88 14.77 -2.43
CA LEU A 59 -7.91 13.69 -2.32
C LEU A 59 -7.25 13.39 -3.67
N GLU A 60 -8.05 13.33 -4.75
CA GLU A 60 -7.56 13.07 -6.10
C GLU A 60 -6.52 14.11 -6.55
N ASN A 61 -6.77 15.39 -6.26
CA ASN A 61 -5.84 16.47 -6.60
C ASN A 61 -4.54 16.38 -5.77
N LYS A 62 -4.66 16.13 -4.46
CA LYS A 62 -3.50 15.97 -3.58
C LYS A 62 -2.63 14.78 -4.01
N LEU A 63 -3.23 13.63 -4.32
CA LEU A 63 -2.54 12.45 -4.84
C LEU A 63 -1.85 12.74 -6.18
N TYR A 64 -2.52 13.52 -7.04
CA TYR A 64 -1.92 13.91 -8.32
C TYR A 64 -0.68 14.81 -8.15
N TYR A 65 -0.70 15.72 -7.18
CA TYR A 65 0.48 16.55 -6.90
C TYR A 65 1.62 15.75 -6.27
N GLU A 66 1.36 14.77 -5.40
CA GLU A 66 2.38 13.82 -4.95
C GLU A 66 2.96 13.02 -6.13
N PHE A 67 2.10 12.58 -7.07
CA PHE A 67 2.55 11.93 -8.30
C PHE A 67 3.47 12.84 -9.12
N LEU A 68 3.10 14.11 -9.33
CA LEU A 68 3.93 15.05 -10.09
C LEU A 68 5.30 15.26 -9.45
N ASP A 69 5.35 15.34 -8.12
CA ASP A 69 6.61 15.48 -7.40
C ASP A 69 7.46 14.22 -7.53
N PHE A 70 6.89 13.05 -7.38
CA PHE A 70 7.57 11.77 -7.61
C PHE A 70 8.06 11.63 -9.06
N TYR A 71 7.23 12.01 -10.04
CA TYR A 71 7.56 11.92 -11.46
C TYR A 71 8.78 12.79 -11.85
N LYS A 72 9.01 13.92 -11.19
CA LYS A 72 10.18 14.77 -11.46
C LYS A 72 11.49 14.00 -11.34
N PHE A 73 11.58 13.11 -10.38
CA PHE A 73 12.80 12.36 -10.05
C PHE A 73 12.79 10.96 -10.67
N SER A 74 11.64 10.27 -10.62
CA SER A 74 11.55 8.88 -11.06
C SER A 74 11.33 8.71 -12.56
N ARG A 75 10.62 9.65 -13.21
CA ARG A 75 10.09 9.51 -14.57
C ARG A 75 9.14 8.31 -14.75
N ILE A 76 8.61 7.77 -13.66
CA ILE A 76 7.65 6.68 -13.63
C ILE A 76 6.24 7.26 -13.61
N ASN A 77 5.38 6.86 -14.57
CA ASN A 77 4.04 7.39 -14.76
C ASN A 77 2.92 6.33 -14.72
N TYR A 78 3.25 5.10 -14.37
CA TYR A 78 2.31 3.97 -14.43
C TYR A 78 1.93 3.42 -13.06
N VAL A 79 2.55 3.88 -11.96
CA VAL A 79 2.19 3.54 -10.58
C VAL A 79 1.23 4.57 -10.02
N SER A 80 0.20 4.09 -9.31
CA SER A 80 -0.77 4.94 -8.62
C SER A 80 -1.04 4.41 -7.22
N PHE A 81 -1.47 5.32 -6.35
CA PHE A 81 -1.86 5.01 -4.97
C PHE A 81 -3.24 5.56 -4.68
N SER A 82 -3.98 4.91 -3.79
CA SER A 82 -5.28 5.37 -3.31
C SER A 82 -5.19 6.32 -2.11
N ARG A 83 -4.01 6.42 -1.49
CA ARG A 83 -3.75 7.16 -0.24
C ARG A 83 -2.54 8.06 -0.36
N LEU A 84 -2.57 9.18 0.38
CA LEU A 84 -1.45 10.10 0.47
C LEU A 84 -0.22 9.45 1.11
N GLY A 85 0.96 9.92 0.73
CA GLY A 85 2.25 9.42 1.23
C GLY A 85 2.75 8.16 0.52
N GLY A 86 1.97 7.57 -0.39
CA GLY A 86 2.34 6.34 -1.10
C GLY A 86 3.60 6.49 -1.94
N TYR A 87 3.75 7.59 -2.66
CA TYR A 87 4.95 7.86 -3.48
C TYR A 87 6.21 8.05 -2.64
N ALA A 88 6.13 8.77 -1.52
CA ALA A 88 7.25 8.96 -0.61
C ALA A 88 7.68 7.63 0.04
N LYS A 89 6.70 6.82 0.45
CA LYS A 89 6.94 5.48 1.01
C LYS A 89 7.58 4.55 -0.02
N LEU A 90 7.11 4.57 -1.27
CA LEU A 90 7.73 3.78 -2.35
C LEU A 90 9.21 4.16 -2.53
N GLN A 91 9.52 5.45 -2.57
CA GLN A 91 10.90 5.94 -2.73
C GLN A 91 11.80 5.43 -1.60
N THR A 92 11.33 5.49 -0.34
CA THR A 92 12.04 4.97 0.82
C THR A 92 12.26 3.45 0.72
N LEU A 93 11.22 2.70 0.37
CA LEU A 93 11.29 1.23 0.25
C LEU A 93 12.18 0.78 -0.92
N ALA A 94 12.27 1.57 -1.98
CA ALA A 94 13.21 1.37 -3.09
C ALA A 94 14.65 1.83 -2.77
N CYS A 95 14.93 2.17 -1.50
CA CYS A 95 16.22 2.64 -1.02
C CYS A 95 16.73 3.92 -1.75
N LYS A 96 15.80 4.81 -2.13
CA LYS A 96 16.12 6.09 -2.75
C LYS A 96 15.95 7.23 -1.74
N ALA A 97 16.93 8.13 -1.72
CA ALA A 97 16.81 9.34 -0.90
C ALA A 97 15.73 10.29 -1.44
N THR A 98 15.21 11.14 -0.59
CA THR A 98 14.22 12.14 -1.00
C THR A 98 14.81 13.06 -2.09
N GLY A 99 14.16 13.13 -3.25
CA GLY A 99 14.61 13.92 -4.38
C GLY A 99 15.73 13.29 -5.22
N GLU A 100 16.15 12.07 -4.91
CA GLU A 100 17.15 11.34 -5.71
C GLU A 100 16.56 10.93 -7.07
N ALA A 101 17.28 11.22 -8.14
CA ALA A 101 16.88 10.83 -9.48
C ALA A 101 17.07 9.33 -9.69
N TRP A 102 16.07 8.68 -10.30
CA TRP A 102 16.15 7.28 -10.66
C TRP A 102 16.96 7.11 -11.96
N THR A 103 17.88 6.18 -11.96
CA THR A 103 18.64 5.79 -13.15
C THR A 103 17.76 5.00 -14.14
N ASP A 104 18.27 4.77 -15.34
CA ASP A 104 17.57 3.90 -16.31
C ASP A 104 17.43 2.48 -15.79
N ASP A 105 18.44 1.96 -15.10
CA ASP A 105 18.41 0.64 -14.48
C ASP A 105 17.39 0.56 -13.35
N ASP A 106 17.28 1.59 -12.50
CA ASP A 106 16.25 1.67 -11.47
C ASP A 106 14.84 1.59 -12.08
N ARG A 107 14.61 2.35 -13.15
CA ARG A 107 13.34 2.36 -13.87
C ARG A 107 13.03 1.02 -14.52
N LEU A 108 14.02 0.37 -15.10
CA LEU A 108 13.87 -0.95 -15.72
C LEU A 108 13.54 -2.01 -14.67
N ASN A 109 14.29 -2.07 -13.57
CA ASN A 109 14.08 -2.99 -12.47
C ASN A 109 12.70 -2.81 -11.84
N PHE A 110 12.32 -1.56 -11.56
CA PHE A 110 11.00 -1.25 -11.01
C PHE A 110 9.88 -1.60 -11.99
N SER A 111 10.05 -1.32 -13.30
CA SER A 111 9.05 -1.66 -14.32
C SER A 111 8.79 -3.17 -14.39
N SER A 112 9.86 -3.96 -14.33
CA SER A 112 9.78 -5.43 -14.31
C SER A 112 9.06 -5.92 -13.06
N LEU A 113 9.49 -5.46 -11.90
CA LEU A 113 8.86 -5.80 -10.62
C LEU A 113 7.38 -5.41 -10.59
N TYR A 114 7.05 -4.15 -10.95
CA TYR A 114 5.69 -3.65 -10.88
C TYR A 114 4.75 -4.38 -11.84
N THR A 115 5.21 -4.68 -13.04
CA THR A 115 4.43 -5.44 -14.05
C THR A 115 4.14 -6.85 -13.54
N MET A 116 5.18 -7.55 -13.09
CA MET A 116 5.07 -8.90 -12.54
C MET A 116 4.15 -8.92 -11.30
N PHE A 117 4.36 -7.99 -10.37
CA PHE A 117 3.55 -7.87 -9.15
C PHE A 117 2.09 -7.58 -9.46
N SER A 118 1.81 -6.63 -10.35
CA SER A 118 0.45 -6.24 -10.73
C SER A 118 -0.32 -7.41 -11.34
N GLN A 119 0.32 -8.22 -12.17
CA GLN A 119 -0.28 -9.44 -12.73
C GLN A 119 -0.69 -10.41 -11.62
N GLN A 120 0.19 -10.64 -10.63
CA GLN A 120 -0.12 -11.53 -9.50
C GLN A 120 -1.20 -10.95 -8.58
N PHE A 121 -1.20 -9.64 -8.35
CA PHE A 121 -2.23 -8.95 -7.58
C PHE A 121 -3.62 -9.13 -8.21
N TYR A 122 -3.75 -8.92 -9.51
CA TYR A 122 -5.02 -9.13 -10.21
C TYR A 122 -5.42 -10.61 -10.28
N ALA A 123 -4.46 -11.52 -10.46
CA ALA A 123 -4.71 -12.96 -10.46
C ALA A 123 -5.21 -13.49 -9.11
N LEU A 124 -4.86 -12.82 -7.99
CA LEU A 124 -5.39 -13.12 -6.65
C LEU A 124 -6.71 -12.41 -6.33
N GLY A 125 -7.29 -11.67 -7.28
CA GLY A 125 -8.57 -10.98 -7.10
C GLY A 125 -8.45 -9.55 -6.57
N GLY A 126 -7.27 -8.94 -6.63
CA GLY A 126 -7.01 -7.58 -6.13
C GLY A 126 -7.86 -6.49 -6.77
N GLY A 127 -8.34 -6.71 -8.00
CA GLY A 127 -9.22 -5.77 -8.70
C GLY A 127 -10.54 -5.47 -8.00
N SER A 128 -11.01 -6.36 -7.13
CA SER A 128 -12.24 -6.18 -6.35
C SER A 128 -12.05 -5.46 -5.01
N LEU A 129 -10.81 -5.22 -4.60
CA LEU A 129 -10.50 -4.67 -3.28
C LEU A 129 -10.60 -3.13 -3.20
N GLY A 130 -10.79 -2.43 -4.33
CA GLY A 130 -10.77 -0.96 -4.34
C GLY A 130 -9.39 -0.35 -4.06
N LEU A 131 -8.35 -1.17 -4.05
CA LEU A 131 -6.94 -0.77 -3.91
C LEU A 131 -6.24 -0.74 -5.27
N THR A 132 -5.20 0.07 -5.37
CA THR A 132 -4.29 0.00 -6.51
C THR A 132 -3.23 -1.10 -6.29
N PRO A 133 -2.63 -1.65 -7.37
CA PRO A 133 -1.47 -2.51 -7.22
C PRO A 133 -0.31 -1.83 -6.47
N GLY A 134 -0.20 -0.50 -6.57
CA GLY A 134 0.79 0.28 -5.83
C GLY A 134 0.60 0.19 -4.32
N ASP A 135 -0.64 0.32 -3.82
CA ASP A 135 -0.94 0.19 -2.39
C ASP A 135 -0.53 -1.19 -1.86
N ALA A 136 -0.88 -2.25 -2.58
CA ALA A 136 -0.51 -3.62 -2.22
C ALA A 136 1.02 -3.85 -2.31
N LEU A 137 1.69 -3.22 -3.29
CA LEU A 137 3.15 -3.30 -3.43
C LEU A 137 3.85 -2.68 -2.22
N LEU A 138 3.32 -1.59 -1.63
CA LEU A 138 3.90 -1.02 -0.41
C LEU A 138 3.84 -1.98 0.77
N VAL A 139 2.76 -2.75 0.91
CA VAL A 139 2.65 -3.82 1.92
C VAL A 139 3.70 -4.89 1.65
N TYR A 140 3.81 -5.34 0.41
CA TYR A 140 4.78 -6.35 -0.01
C TYR A 140 6.22 -5.91 0.30
N LEU A 141 6.62 -4.70 -0.12
CA LEU A 141 7.97 -4.17 0.08
C LEU A 141 8.27 -3.78 1.54
N SER A 142 7.26 -3.67 2.38
CA SER A 142 7.47 -3.49 3.83
C SER A 142 7.97 -4.79 4.51
N VAL A 143 7.75 -5.94 3.90
CA VAL A 143 8.15 -7.28 4.39
C VAL A 143 9.32 -7.84 3.60
N TYR A 144 9.30 -7.69 2.28
CA TYR A 144 10.35 -8.20 1.38
C TYR A 144 11.17 -7.03 0.85
N ARG A 145 12.48 -7.13 0.98
CA ARG A 145 13.40 -6.08 0.52
C ARG A 145 13.26 -5.85 -0.98
N TYR A 146 13.36 -4.59 -1.40
CA TYR A 146 13.22 -4.19 -2.79
C TYR A 146 14.18 -4.95 -3.74
N ALA A 147 15.45 -5.09 -3.35
CA ALA A 147 16.44 -5.80 -4.15
C ALA A 147 16.03 -7.27 -4.38
N ASP A 148 15.62 -7.97 -3.31
CA ASP A 148 15.18 -9.37 -3.39
C ASP A 148 13.89 -9.52 -4.22
N ALA A 149 13.01 -8.52 -4.15
CA ALA A 149 11.79 -8.47 -4.94
C ALA A 149 12.07 -8.31 -6.44
N CYS A 150 13.06 -7.48 -6.82
CA CYS A 150 13.46 -7.30 -8.21
C CYS A 150 14.05 -8.57 -8.84
N GLU A 151 14.73 -9.41 -8.04
CA GLU A 151 15.33 -10.69 -8.47
C GLU A 151 14.35 -11.86 -8.39
N SER A 152 13.15 -11.65 -7.86
CA SER A 152 12.16 -12.71 -7.64
C SER A 152 11.52 -13.19 -8.95
N THR A 153 11.17 -14.47 -9.00
CA THR A 153 10.35 -15.04 -10.08
C THR A 153 8.86 -14.72 -9.88
N PRO A 154 8.03 -14.75 -10.94
CA PRO A 154 6.58 -14.55 -10.82
C PRO A 154 5.92 -15.51 -9.82
N THR A 155 6.35 -16.77 -9.78
CA THR A 155 5.86 -17.77 -8.83
C THR A 155 6.16 -17.35 -7.39
N LYS A 156 7.40 -16.90 -7.14
CA LYS A 156 7.82 -16.45 -5.81
C LYS A 156 7.07 -15.20 -5.35
N VAL A 157 6.87 -14.24 -6.25
CA VAL A 157 6.05 -13.05 -5.96
C VAL A 157 4.62 -13.46 -5.61
N ARG A 158 4.03 -14.39 -6.36
CA ARG A 158 2.68 -14.90 -6.08
C ARG A 158 2.57 -15.58 -4.72
N GLU A 159 3.50 -16.46 -4.39
CA GLU A 159 3.54 -17.15 -3.07
C GLU A 159 3.68 -16.14 -1.93
N ASN A 160 4.60 -15.20 -2.06
CA ASN A 160 4.83 -14.18 -1.06
C ASN A 160 3.62 -13.26 -0.89
N LEU A 161 3.01 -12.84 -1.99
CA LEU A 161 1.81 -12.01 -1.97
C LEU A 161 0.60 -12.76 -1.39
N ALA A 162 0.47 -14.06 -1.68
CA ALA A 162 -0.59 -14.89 -1.09
C ALA A 162 -0.46 -15.00 0.44
N ARG A 163 0.76 -15.01 0.97
CA ARG A 163 1.00 -14.98 2.44
C ARG A 163 0.60 -13.66 3.09
N LEU A 164 0.70 -12.55 2.36
CA LEU A 164 0.36 -11.20 2.81
C LEU A 164 -1.06 -10.78 2.39
N TRP A 165 -1.85 -11.74 1.83
CA TRP A 165 -3.13 -11.38 1.23
C TRP A 165 -4.15 -10.86 2.24
N ASP A 166 -4.08 -11.32 3.48
CA ASP A 166 -4.97 -10.85 4.55
C ASP A 166 -4.60 -9.43 4.99
N GLU A 167 -3.31 -9.08 5.05
CA GLU A 167 -2.84 -7.71 5.29
C GLU A 167 -3.27 -6.75 4.16
N VAL A 168 -3.24 -7.22 2.91
CA VAL A 168 -3.73 -6.44 1.76
C VAL A 168 -5.24 -6.22 1.87
N LYS A 169 -6.03 -7.24 2.28
CA LYS A 169 -7.47 -7.09 2.50
C LYS A 169 -7.79 -6.11 3.64
N ILE A 170 -7.06 -6.18 4.75
CA ILE A 170 -7.21 -5.24 5.87
C ILE A 170 -6.96 -3.79 5.39
N LEU A 171 -5.99 -3.59 4.49
CA LEU A 171 -5.76 -2.28 3.89
C LEU A 171 -6.95 -1.82 3.03
N ALA A 172 -7.69 -2.74 2.40
CA ALA A 172 -8.86 -2.42 1.58
C ALA A 172 -10.09 -2.02 2.41
N GLU A 173 -10.17 -2.48 3.67
CA GLU A 173 -11.29 -2.13 4.54
C GLU A 173 -11.29 -0.60 4.80
N PRO A 174 -12.42 0.09 4.60
CA PRO A 174 -12.51 1.49 4.98
C PRO A 174 -12.30 1.57 6.50
N HIS A 175 -11.25 2.23 6.92
CA HIS A 175 -11.01 2.53 8.32
C HIS A 175 -12.03 3.61 8.76
N ALA A 176 -13.28 3.24 8.93
CA ALA A 176 -14.17 3.92 9.81
C ALA A 176 -13.63 3.65 11.23
N VAL A 177 -12.93 4.61 11.80
CA VAL A 177 -12.72 4.64 13.25
C VAL A 177 -14.11 4.87 13.86
N GLU A 178 -14.89 3.81 13.97
CA GLU A 178 -16.10 3.82 14.78
C GLU A 178 -15.60 3.84 16.23
N LEU A 179 -15.65 5.01 16.84
CA LEU A 179 -15.49 5.13 18.28
C LEU A 179 -16.65 4.35 18.92
N LEU A 180 -16.41 3.07 19.18
CA LEU A 180 -17.34 2.23 19.92
C LEU A 180 -17.34 2.75 21.36
N LEU A 181 -18.30 3.59 21.70
CA LEU A 181 -18.58 4.05 23.05
C LEU A 181 -19.06 2.90 23.95
N GLU A 182 -19.45 1.77 23.38
CA GLU A 182 -19.82 0.54 24.09
C GLU A 182 -19.19 -0.69 23.39
N PRO A 183 -18.65 -1.67 24.14
CA PRO A 183 -18.11 -2.87 23.56
C PRO A 183 -19.22 -3.71 22.95
N LYS A 184 -19.31 -3.80 21.61
CA LYS A 184 -20.10 -4.85 20.93
C LYS A 184 -19.54 -6.20 21.36
N GLN A 185 -20.35 -7.03 21.98
CA GLN A 185 -20.05 -8.45 22.19
C GLN A 185 -19.98 -9.14 20.81
N SER A 186 -18.80 -9.19 20.21
CA SER A 186 -18.57 -10.03 19.05
C SER A 186 -18.12 -11.39 19.55
N SER A 187 -18.82 -12.43 19.12
CA SER A 187 -18.55 -13.83 19.46
C SER A 187 -17.31 -14.41 18.79
N GLU A 188 -16.51 -13.61 18.10
CA GLU A 188 -15.24 -14.04 17.53
C GLU A 188 -14.05 -13.31 18.19
N PRO A 189 -13.02 -14.05 18.64
CA PRO A 189 -11.88 -13.44 19.30
C PRO A 189 -11.09 -12.58 18.31
N LEU A 190 -10.93 -11.28 18.63
CA LEU A 190 -10.15 -10.29 17.88
C LEU A 190 -8.73 -10.75 17.52
N LEU A 191 -8.17 -11.70 18.26
CA LEU A 191 -6.84 -12.27 18.04
C LEU A 191 -6.74 -13.23 16.84
N SER A 192 -7.86 -13.71 16.31
CA SER A 192 -7.86 -14.54 15.10
C SER A 192 -7.61 -13.72 13.83
N LYS A 193 -7.82 -12.39 13.89
CA LYS A 193 -7.59 -11.47 12.77
C LYS A 193 -6.18 -10.85 12.74
N LEU A 194 -5.38 -11.04 13.80
CA LEU A 194 -4.00 -10.58 13.89
C LEU A 194 -3.02 -11.74 13.68
N ASN A 195 -3.03 -12.32 12.49
CA ASN A 195 -2.06 -13.37 12.12
C ASN A 195 -0.71 -12.76 11.71
N ILE A 196 -0.16 -11.87 12.58
CA ILE A 196 1.11 -11.17 12.34
C ILE A 196 2.32 -12.05 12.67
N PHE A 197 2.11 -13.20 13.33
CA PHE A 197 3.21 -14.08 13.74
C PHE A 197 2.94 -15.53 13.34
N SER A 198 3.70 -16.03 12.39
CA SER A 198 3.75 -17.46 12.03
C SER A 198 4.48 -18.33 13.06
N SER A 199 5.01 -17.74 14.14
CA SER A 199 5.43 -18.43 15.34
C SER A 199 4.68 -17.83 16.53
N ARG A 200 3.56 -18.45 16.92
CA ARG A 200 2.80 -18.05 18.12
C ARG A 200 3.68 -18.32 19.33
N PRO A 201 4.13 -17.31 20.09
CA PRO A 201 4.54 -17.57 21.45
C PRO A 201 3.35 -18.17 22.18
N SER A 202 3.56 -19.27 22.89
CA SER A 202 2.53 -19.91 23.72
C SER A 202 1.96 -18.97 24.79
N GLU A 203 2.66 -17.88 25.07
CA GLU A 203 2.36 -16.89 26.11
C GLU A 203 2.77 -15.50 25.62
N LEU A 204 1.87 -14.53 25.80
CA LEU A 204 2.13 -13.12 25.54
C LEU A 204 2.32 -12.37 26.85
N ARG A 205 3.41 -11.63 26.98
CA ARG A 205 3.68 -10.77 28.13
C ARG A 205 3.43 -9.32 27.75
N VAL A 206 2.52 -8.65 28.49
CA VAL A 206 2.17 -7.24 28.28
C VAL A 206 2.45 -6.46 29.55
N VAL A 207 3.19 -5.36 29.39
CA VAL A 207 3.47 -4.44 30.50
C VAL A 207 2.77 -3.12 30.20
N PHE A 208 1.94 -2.65 31.13
CA PHE A 208 1.36 -1.31 31.11
C PHE A 208 2.26 -0.37 31.91
N LEU A 209 2.73 0.69 31.29
CA LEU A 209 3.53 1.74 31.90
C LEU A 209 2.67 3.00 32.02
N HIS A 210 2.52 3.53 33.22
CA HIS A 210 1.74 4.75 33.50
C HIS A 210 2.62 5.80 34.15
N GLU A 211 2.59 7.02 33.63
CA GLU A 211 3.27 8.17 34.25
C GLU A 211 2.67 8.57 35.61
N HIS A 212 1.40 8.23 35.81
CA HIS A 212 0.68 8.52 37.06
C HIS A 212 0.06 7.24 37.61
N ASN A 213 -0.40 7.29 38.90
CA ASN A 213 -1.10 6.17 39.49
C ASN A 213 -2.62 6.24 39.27
N ALA A 214 -3.30 5.10 39.42
CA ALA A 214 -4.74 5.00 39.24
C ALA A 214 -5.56 5.78 40.31
N GLN A 215 -4.97 6.17 41.42
CA GLN A 215 -5.65 6.94 42.48
C GLN A 215 -5.77 8.41 42.09
N THR A 216 -4.74 8.97 41.43
CA THR A 216 -4.65 10.40 41.10
C THR A 216 -5.15 10.70 39.66
N SER A 217 -5.10 9.76 38.74
CA SER A 217 -5.47 9.96 37.37
C SER A 217 -6.74 9.19 36.95
N ALA A 218 -7.76 9.93 36.54
CA ALA A 218 -8.99 9.33 35.98
C ALA A 218 -8.74 8.56 34.66
N TRP A 219 -7.74 9.01 33.89
CA TRP A 219 -7.34 8.34 32.63
C TRP A 219 -6.69 6.99 32.93
N VAL A 220 -5.77 6.92 33.90
CA VAL A 220 -5.13 5.66 34.31
C VAL A 220 -6.17 4.68 34.89
N ARG A 221 -7.18 5.16 35.65
CA ARG A 221 -8.31 4.31 36.09
C ARG A 221 -9.09 3.71 34.90
N GLY A 222 -9.28 4.47 33.82
CA GLY A 222 -9.93 3.98 32.61
C GLY A 222 -9.11 2.87 31.94
N GLN A 223 -7.80 3.07 31.83
CA GLN A 223 -6.85 2.10 31.28
C GLN A 223 -6.80 0.82 32.13
N ASP A 224 -6.82 0.95 33.43
CA ASP A 224 -6.78 -0.19 34.37
C ASP A 224 -8.03 -1.09 34.29
N LYS A 225 -9.20 -0.49 34.02
CA LYS A 225 -10.41 -1.27 33.67
C LYS A 225 -10.24 -2.08 32.38
N GLY A 226 -9.61 -1.48 31.35
CA GLY A 226 -9.28 -2.18 30.10
C GLY A 226 -8.28 -3.32 30.34
N ARG A 227 -7.25 -3.09 31.14
CA ARG A 227 -6.28 -4.12 31.56
C ARG A 227 -6.98 -5.29 32.26
N ALA A 228 -7.87 -5.00 33.22
CA ALA A 228 -8.62 -6.03 33.94
C ALA A 228 -9.53 -6.85 33.00
N ALA A 229 -10.19 -6.20 32.02
CA ALA A 229 -10.97 -6.87 31.00
C ALA A 229 -10.12 -7.78 30.11
N LEU A 230 -8.91 -7.33 29.76
CA LEU A 230 -7.96 -8.10 28.95
C LEU A 230 -7.52 -9.39 29.68
N VAL A 231 -7.15 -9.29 30.94
CA VAL A 231 -6.79 -10.46 31.79
C VAL A 231 -7.94 -11.44 31.90
N LYS A 232 -9.17 -10.92 32.08
CA LYS A 232 -10.37 -11.76 32.16
C LYS A 232 -10.69 -12.48 30.84
N ALA A 233 -10.42 -11.84 29.72
CA ALA A 233 -10.69 -12.39 28.39
C ALA A 233 -9.67 -13.48 27.99
N PHE A 234 -8.42 -13.42 28.51
CA PHE A 234 -7.33 -14.32 28.12
C PHE A 234 -6.53 -14.85 29.33
N PRO A 235 -7.15 -15.61 30.26
CA PRO A 235 -6.53 -15.97 31.53
C PRO A 235 -5.28 -16.85 31.39
N ASP A 236 -5.21 -17.69 30.34
CA ASP A 236 -4.16 -18.72 30.20
C ASP A 236 -3.10 -18.37 29.11
N LYS A 237 -3.25 -17.23 28.44
CA LYS A 237 -2.40 -16.85 27.30
C LYS A 237 -1.72 -15.52 27.45
N LEU A 238 -2.09 -14.76 28.49
CA LEU A 238 -1.65 -13.38 28.66
C LEU A 238 -1.15 -13.13 30.06
N TYR A 239 0.13 -12.81 30.18
CA TYR A 239 0.72 -12.29 31.42
C TYR A 239 0.73 -10.76 31.37
N VAL A 240 -0.03 -10.14 32.25
CA VAL A 240 -0.14 -8.68 32.31
C VAL A 240 0.47 -8.16 33.59
N SER A 241 1.42 -7.25 33.44
CA SER A 241 1.97 -6.47 34.55
C SER A 241 1.70 -4.98 34.34
N CYS A 242 1.75 -4.21 35.44
CA CYS A 242 1.56 -2.78 35.40
C CYS A 242 2.63 -2.11 36.27
N ARG A 243 3.21 -1.00 35.75
CA ARG A 243 4.06 -0.10 36.56
C ARG A 243 3.47 1.29 36.50
N GLU A 244 3.30 1.89 37.65
CA GLU A 244 2.79 3.26 37.84
C GLU A 244 3.93 4.20 38.22
N ASN A 245 3.73 5.49 37.98
CA ASN A 245 4.69 6.57 38.22
C ASN A 245 6.03 6.39 37.46
N VAL A 246 5.97 5.90 36.25
CA VAL A 246 7.14 5.73 35.38
C VAL A 246 7.48 7.08 34.73
N ASN A 247 8.70 7.53 34.92
CA ASN A 247 9.20 8.74 34.27
C ASN A 247 9.96 8.33 32.98
N PRO A 248 9.44 8.62 31.77
CA PRO A 248 10.07 8.21 30.53
C PRO A 248 11.47 8.82 30.29
N GLU A 249 11.81 9.92 30.99
CA GLU A 249 13.14 10.55 30.86
C GLU A 249 14.20 9.91 31.78
N VAL A 250 13.76 9.19 32.83
CA VAL A 250 14.67 8.61 33.86
C VAL A 250 14.69 7.09 33.80
N ASP A 251 13.56 6.46 33.47
CA ASP A 251 13.37 5.01 33.53
C ASP A 251 13.54 4.32 32.17
N ALA A 252 14.11 5.01 31.18
CA ALA A 252 14.30 4.51 29.79
C ALA A 252 15.59 3.71 29.56
N GLU A 253 16.37 3.37 30.63
CA GLU A 253 17.54 2.48 30.57
C GLU A 253 17.20 1.00 30.77
#